data_f051bca7db2606eb0991487663895e25
#
_entry.id   f051bca7db2606eb0991487663895e25
#
_cell.length_a   1.000
_cell.length_b   1.000
_cell.length_c   1.000
_cell.angle_alpha   90.00
_cell.angle_beta   90.00
_cell.angle_gamma   90.00
#
_symmetry.space_group_name_H-M   'P 1'
#
loop_
_entity.id
_entity.type
_entity.pdbx_description
1 polymer ?
#
loop_
_entity_poly.entity_id
_entity_poly.type
_entity_poly.pdbx_seq_one_letter_code
_entity_poly.pdbx_strand_id
1 'polypeptide(L)'
;VIRLSGMNLIIDDTDHPLIIKVASIQAARMQVYFIDNDDYFLKRLMALDENGNEYEDNSERAIFYARGVLETVKKLRWVPDVIHCQGWMSALVPLYVKTAYKEEPSFRDSKIVYSMSSEGLKQSMGTNFGNCITFRDVNASVLKDFSPEVTYDELNKLAINYSDGLTVPDTDKFQAFAEYAQSKQIPVLENVSAADADAF
;
A
#
# COMPACT_ATOMS: atom_id res chain seq x y z
N VAL A 1 -5.07 -19.16 -11.84
CA VAL A 1 -4.32 -20.31 -11.33
C VAL A 1 -3.69 -19.91 -9.99
N ILE A 2 -3.75 -20.80 -8.98
CA ILE A 2 -3.04 -20.60 -7.69
C ILE A 2 -1.55 -20.73 -7.96
N ARG A 3 -0.79 -19.73 -7.53
CA ARG A 3 0.67 -19.69 -7.68
C ARG A 3 1.40 -20.05 -6.39
N LEU A 4 0.94 -19.52 -5.27
CA LEU A 4 1.50 -19.77 -3.95
C LEU A 4 0.37 -19.96 -2.95
N SER A 5 0.56 -20.86 -2.02
CA SER A 5 -0.31 -21.11 -0.88
C SER A 5 0.50 -21.68 0.29
N GLY A 6 -0.13 -21.82 1.45
CA GLY A 6 0.53 -22.40 2.64
C GLY A 6 1.36 -21.41 3.45
N MET A 7 1.26 -20.11 3.15
CA MET A 7 1.85 -19.05 3.98
C MET A 7 0.75 -18.35 4.78
N ASN A 8 1.03 -18.02 6.03
CA ASN A 8 0.16 -17.19 6.86
C ASN A 8 0.84 -15.85 7.16
N LEU A 9 0.03 -14.79 7.18
CA LEU A 9 0.45 -13.48 7.70
C LEU A 9 -0.21 -13.28 9.06
N ILE A 10 0.58 -12.96 10.08
CA ILE A 10 0.08 -12.67 11.41
C ILE A 10 -0.18 -11.16 11.51
N ILE A 11 -1.42 -10.80 11.84
CA ILE A 11 -1.84 -9.43 12.09
C ILE A 11 -2.55 -9.42 13.43
N ASP A 12 -2.03 -8.64 14.39
CA ASP A 12 -2.55 -8.53 15.75
C ASP A 12 -2.81 -9.93 16.39
N ASP A 13 -1.78 -10.77 16.38
CA ASP A 13 -1.77 -12.14 16.91
C ASP A 13 -2.75 -13.13 16.25
N THR A 14 -3.31 -12.77 15.10
CA THR A 14 -4.23 -13.64 14.35
C THR A 14 -3.61 -14.04 13.02
N ASP A 15 -3.64 -15.33 12.73
CA ASP A 15 -3.16 -15.91 11.47
C ASP A 15 -4.16 -15.68 10.34
N HIS A 16 -3.65 -15.18 9.21
CA HIS A 16 -4.43 -15.01 7.98
C HIS A 16 -3.75 -15.71 6.82
N PRO A 17 -4.38 -16.72 6.21
CA PRO A 17 -3.79 -17.42 5.06
C PRO A 17 -3.58 -16.49 3.88
N LEU A 18 -2.38 -16.53 3.29
CA LEU A 18 -2.05 -15.81 2.07
C LEU A 18 -2.11 -16.76 0.88
N ILE A 19 -3.00 -16.46 -0.06
CA ILE A 19 -3.14 -17.19 -1.33
C ILE A 19 -2.81 -16.24 -2.45
N ILE A 20 -1.91 -16.65 -3.34
CA ILE A 20 -1.52 -15.87 -4.51
C ILE A 20 -2.02 -16.58 -5.75
N LYS A 21 -2.87 -15.89 -6.49
CA LYS A 21 -3.35 -16.31 -7.79
C LYS A 21 -2.66 -15.49 -8.88
N VAL A 22 -2.50 -16.05 -10.07
CA VAL A 22 -1.83 -15.38 -11.18
C VAL A 22 -2.64 -15.50 -12.47
N ALA A 23 -2.67 -14.41 -13.21
CA ALA A 23 -3.13 -14.36 -14.60
C ALA A 23 -2.09 -13.62 -15.45
N SER A 24 -2.07 -13.89 -16.76
CA SER A 24 -1.14 -13.23 -17.68
C SER A 24 -1.91 -12.48 -18.76
N ILE A 25 -1.48 -11.26 -19.05
CA ILE A 25 -1.94 -10.46 -20.17
C ILE A 25 -0.82 -10.50 -21.22
N GLN A 26 -0.89 -11.48 -22.11
CA GLN A 26 0.20 -11.77 -23.05
C GLN A 26 0.52 -10.58 -23.97
N ALA A 27 -0.50 -9.89 -24.46
CA ALA A 27 -0.34 -8.74 -25.35
C ALA A 27 0.48 -7.60 -24.70
N ALA A 28 0.34 -7.43 -23.39
CA ALA A 28 1.06 -6.42 -22.62
C ALA A 28 2.35 -6.96 -21.96
N ARG A 29 2.67 -8.24 -22.12
CA ARG A 29 3.77 -8.94 -21.42
C ARG A 29 3.70 -8.72 -19.89
N MET A 30 2.49 -8.71 -19.36
CA MET A 30 2.21 -8.41 -17.98
C MET A 30 1.69 -9.64 -17.25
N GLN A 31 2.13 -9.80 -16.00
CA GLN A 31 1.54 -10.75 -15.06
C GLN A 31 0.76 -10.00 -14.00
N VAL A 32 -0.42 -10.50 -13.66
CA VAL A 32 -1.27 -9.95 -12.61
C VAL A 32 -1.30 -10.96 -11.47
N TYR A 33 -0.82 -10.55 -10.31
CA TYR A 33 -0.85 -11.35 -9.09
C TYR A 33 -1.96 -10.84 -8.18
N PHE A 34 -2.85 -11.75 -7.80
CA PHE A 34 -3.96 -11.45 -6.90
C PHE A 34 -3.58 -11.87 -5.50
N ILE A 35 -3.56 -10.91 -4.59
CA ILE A 35 -3.40 -11.14 -3.16
C ILE A 35 -4.77 -11.53 -2.62
N ASP A 36 -4.92 -12.77 -2.17
CA ASP A 36 -6.21 -13.31 -1.81
C ASP A 36 -6.25 -13.85 -0.39
N ASN A 37 -7.37 -13.62 0.27
CA ASN A 37 -7.73 -14.13 1.58
C ASN A 37 -9.25 -14.02 1.73
N ASP A 38 -9.90 -15.09 2.17
CA ASP A 38 -11.36 -15.11 2.23
C ASP A 38 -11.92 -14.09 3.21
N ASP A 39 -11.27 -13.90 4.37
CA ASP A 39 -11.77 -12.98 5.39
C ASP A 39 -11.74 -11.51 4.92
N TYR A 40 -10.71 -11.13 4.17
CA TYR A 40 -10.49 -9.75 3.77
C TYR A 40 -11.06 -9.39 2.40
N PHE A 41 -11.15 -10.35 1.47
CA PHE A 41 -11.42 -10.01 0.06
C PHE A 41 -12.59 -10.77 -0.57
N LEU A 42 -13.06 -11.88 0.02
CA LEU A 42 -14.13 -12.65 -0.59
C LEU A 42 -15.44 -11.85 -0.63
N LYS A 43 -15.98 -11.64 -1.83
CA LYS A 43 -17.21 -10.88 -2.06
C LYS A 43 -17.21 -9.47 -1.46
N ARG A 44 -16.05 -8.84 -1.44
CA ARG A 44 -15.90 -7.48 -0.93
C ARG A 44 -15.43 -6.53 -2.03
N LEU A 45 -15.97 -5.32 -2.02
CA LEU A 45 -15.53 -4.23 -2.89
C LEU A 45 -14.25 -3.57 -2.34
N MET A 46 -13.75 -2.55 -3.01
CA MET A 46 -12.48 -1.91 -2.65
C MET A 46 -12.52 -1.32 -1.24
N ALA A 47 -13.43 -0.41 -0.97
CA ALA A 47 -13.47 0.33 0.30
C ALA A 47 -14.83 0.33 0.97
N LEU A 48 -15.91 0.25 0.20
CA LEU A 48 -17.29 0.40 0.65
C LEU A 48 -18.07 -0.89 0.42
N ASP A 49 -18.99 -1.19 1.30
CA ASP A 49 -19.96 -2.26 1.12
C ASP A 49 -21.07 -1.87 0.11
N GLU A 50 -22.00 -2.77 -0.14
CA GLU A 50 -23.11 -2.55 -1.07
C GLU A 50 -24.04 -1.39 -0.63
N ASN A 51 -24.01 -1.01 0.64
CA ASN A 51 -24.78 0.09 1.20
C ASN A 51 -24.02 1.41 1.23
N GLY A 52 -22.79 1.43 0.75
CA GLY A 52 -21.92 2.61 0.74
C GLY A 52 -21.22 2.90 2.05
N ASN A 53 -21.17 1.95 2.98
CA ASN A 53 -20.42 2.07 4.23
C ASN A 53 -19.00 1.51 4.07
N GLU A 54 -18.03 2.21 4.62
CA GLU A 54 -16.66 1.71 4.66
C GLU A 54 -16.56 0.44 5.53
N TYR A 55 -15.75 -0.53 5.08
CA TYR A 55 -15.48 -1.70 5.91
C TYR A 55 -14.65 -1.30 7.13
N GLU A 56 -15.05 -1.79 8.30
CA GLU A 56 -14.36 -1.48 9.56
C GLU A 56 -12.92 -1.98 9.61
N ASP A 57 -12.62 -3.04 8.85
CA ASP A 57 -11.29 -3.66 8.78
C ASP A 57 -10.43 -3.18 7.59
N ASN A 58 -10.76 -2.04 6.98
CA ASN A 58 -9.98 -1.52 5.85
C ASN A 58 -8.49 -1.34 6.19
N SER A 59 -8.17 -0.95 7.43
CA SER A 59 -6.78 -0.85 7.89
C SER A 59 -6.04 -2.19 7.84
N GLU A 60 -6.65 -3.25 8.34
CA GLU A 60 -6.08 -4.61 8.32
C GLU A 60 -5.97 -5.14 6.89
N ARG A 61 -6.96 -4.84 6.05
CA ARG A 61 -6.95 -5.20 4.63
C ARG A 61 -5.76 -4.58 3.90
N ALA A 62 -5.47 -3.31 4.17
CA ALA A 62 -4.32 -2.61 3.60
C ALA A 62 -2.99 -3.20 4.10
N ILE A 63 -2.90 -3.55 5.38
CA ILE A 63 -1.72 -4.21 5.96
C ILE A 63 -1.50 -5.57 5.31
N PHE A 64 -2.55 -6.39 5.24
CA PHE A 64 -2.48 -7.72 4.61
C PHE A 64 -2.06 -7.63 3.15
N TYR A 65 -2.66 -6.70 2.40
CA TYR A 65 -2.30 -6.46 1.00
C TYR A 65 -0.83 -6.08 0.85
N ALA A 66 -0.36 -5.09 1.59
CA ALA A 66 1.03 -4.63 1.52
C ALA A 66 2.02 -5.75 1.83
N ARG A 67 1.82 -6.45 2.94
CA ARG A 67 2.69 -7.58 3.34
C ARG A 67 2.60 -8.74 2.35
N GLY A 68 1.40 -9.03 1.85
CA GLY A 68 1.19 -10.06 0.84
C GLY A 68 1.91 -9.78 -0.48
N VAL A 69 1.88 -8.54 -0.95
CA VAL A 69 2.66 -8.11 -2.13
C VAL A 69 4.15 -8.34 -1.92
N LEU A 70 4.69 -7.89 -0.79
CA LEU A 70 6.13 -7.98 -0.52
C LEU A 70 6.60 -9.43 -0.34
N GLU A 71 5.82 -10.26 0.35
CA GLU A 71 6.11 -11.69 0.45
C GLU A 71 6.04 -12.40 -0.91
N THR A 72 5.13 -11.99 -1.78
CA THR A 72 5.03 -12.53 -3.14
C THR A 72 6.28 -12.20 -3.96
N VAL A 73 6.69 -10.93 -4.00
CA VAL A 73 7.90 -10.50 -4.71
C VAL A 73 9.14 -11.23 -4.20
N LYS A 74 9.28 -11.34 -2.88
CA LYS A 74 10.37 -12.06 -2.23
C LYS A 74 10.40 -13.54 -2.61
N LYS A 75 9.25 -14.23 -2.56
CA LYS A 75 9.15 -15.66 -2.93
C LYS A 75 9.43 -15.91 -4.39
N LEU A 76 9.06 -14.99 -5.27
CA LEU A 76 9.38 -15.06 -6.69
C LEU A 76 10.85 -14.71 -6.99
N ARG A 77 11.60 -14.26 -5.99
CA ARG A 77 12.99 -13.80 -6.13
C ARG A 77 13.13 -12.68 -7.18
N TRP A 78 12.08 -11.90 -7.29
CA TRP A 78 12.08 -10.75 -8.18
C TRP A 78 12.78 -9.56 -7.50
N VAL A 79 13.50 -8.76 -8.30
CA VAL A 79 14.17 -7.53 -7.84
C VAL A 79 13.62 -6.37 -8.67
N PRO A 80 12.53 -5.73 -8.24
CA PRO A 80 11.96 -4.62 -8.98
C PRO A 80 12.85 -3.37 -8.89
N ASP A 81 13.02 -2.68 -10.02
CA ASP A 81 13.70 -1.38 -10.06
C ASP A 81 12.80 -0.30 -9.47
N VAL A 82 11.51 -0.34 -9.81
CA VAL A 82 10.48 0.60 -9.33
C VAL A 82 9.29 -0.16 -8.78
N ILE A 83 8.83 0.27 -7.63
CA ILE A 83 7.57 -0.17 -7.02
C ILE A 83 6.60 0.99 -7.09
N HIS A 84 5.58 0.88 -7.95
CA HIS A 84 4.55 1.90 -8.10
C HIS A 84 3.31 1.51 -7.28
N CYS A 85 3.02 2.30 -6.25
CA CYS A 85 1.91 2.10 -5.34
C CYS A 85 0.77 3.05 -5.69
N GLN A 86 -0.42 2.52 -5.95
CA GLN A 86 -1.59 3.32 -6.34
C GLN A 86 -2.70 3.21 -5.31
N GLY A 87 -3.10 4.34 -4.75
CA GLY A 87 -4.23 4.45 -3.84
C GLY A 87 -3.98 3.90 -2.43
N TRP A 88 -4.98 4.04 -1.58
CA TRP A 88 -4.88 3.78 -0.15
C TRP A 88 -4.57 2.32 0.21
N MET A 89 -5.06 1.35 -0.58
CA MET A 89 -4.80 -0.08 -0.32
C MET A 89 -3.30 -0.41 -0.37
N SER A 90 -2.52 0.35 -1.12
CA SER A 90 -1.06 0.19 -1.25
C SER A 90 -0.25 1.16 -0.37
N ALA A 91 -0.90 2.00 0.43
CA ALA A 91 -0.24 3.09 1.17
C ALA A 91 0.80 2.61 2.19
N LEU A 92 0.71 1.37 2.67
CA LEU A 92 1.66 0.81 3.64
C LEU A 92 2.84 0.08 2.99
N VAL A 93 2.82 -0.13 1.68
CA VAL A 93 3.96 -0.76 0.97
C VAL A 93 5.24 0.06 1.15
N PRO A 94 5.26 1.38 0.94
CA PRO A 94 6.47 2.18 1.16
C PRO A 94 7.06 2.01 2.57
N LEU A 95 6.23 2.08 3.60
CA LEU A 95 6.66 1.89 4.98
C LEU A 95 7.40 0.56 5.16
N TYR A 96 6.78 -0.54 4.77
CA TYR A 96 7.37 -1.87 4.97
C TYR A 96 8.62 -2.09 4.14
N VAL A 97 8.67 -1.61 2.89
CA VAL A 97 9.89 -1.72 2.05
C VAL A 97 11.08 -1.04 2.72
N LYS A 98 10.88 0.16 3.27
CA LYS A 98 11.96 0.97 3.85
C LYS A 98 12.29 0.60 5.31
N THR A 99 11.55 -0.29 5.92
CA THR A 99 11.74 -0.70 7.32
C THR A 99 11.87 -2.22 7.45
N ALA A 100 10.78 -2.95 7.59
CA ALA A 100 10.78 -4.40 7.83
C ALA A 100 11.46 -5.22 6.74
N TYR A 101 11.48 -4.75 5.51
CA TYR A 101 12.08 -5.41 4.34
C TYR A 101 13.34 -4.72 3.80
N LYS A 102 13.89 -3.74 4.51
CA LYS A 102 15.03 -2.94 4.02
C LYS A 102 16.28 -3.76 3.69
N GLU A 103 16.50 -4.85 4.41
CA GLU A 103 17.66 -5.73 4.22
C GLU A 103 17.40 -6.87 3.22
N GLU A 104 16.17 -7.00 2.74
CA GLU A 104 15.84 -8.03 1.75
C GLU A 104 16.46 -7.67 0.38
N PRO A 105 17.20 -8.60 -0.23
CA PRO A 105 17.85 -8.35 -1.53
C PRO A 105 16.87 -7.89 -2.62
N SER A 106 15.63 -8.36 -2.58
CA SER A 106 14.60 -7.97 -3.55
C SER A 106 14.32 -6.47 -3.56
N PHE A 107 14.44 -5.78 -2.42
CA PHE A 107 13.96 -4.40 -2.25
C PHE A 107 15.07 -3.38 -1.98
N ARG A 108 16.29 -3.83 -1.75
CA ARG A 108 17.41 -2.96 -1.34
C ARG A 108 17.58 -1.74 -2.23
N ASP A 109 17.48 -1.92 -3.55
CA ASP A 109 17.76 -0.88 -4.54
C ASP A 109 16.47 -0.37 -5.23
N SER A 110 15.31 -0.84 -4.82
CA SER A 110 14.03 -0.43 -5.41
C SER A 110 13.68 1.02 -5.07
N LYS A 111 13.20 1.76 -6.07
CA LYS A 111 12.60 3.08 -5.89
C LYS A 111 11.09 2.95 -5.76
N ILE A 112 10.48 3.78 -4.93
CA ILE A 112 9.05 3.74 -4.65
C ILE A 112 8.42 5.04 -5.12
N VAL A 113 7.39 4.91 -5.96
CA VAL A 113 6.50 6.00 -6.34
C VAL A 113 5.12 5.73 -5.76
N TYR A 114 4.62 6.69 -4.99
CA TYR A 114 3.26 6.64 -4.47
C TYR A 114 2.36 7.56 -5.28
N SER A 115 1.29 7.01 -5.82
CA SER A 115 0.29 7.76 -6.58
C SER A 115 -1.00 7.86 -5.76
N MET A 116 -1.39 9.08 -5.42
CA MET A 116 -2.65 9.32 -4.73
C MET A 116 -3.82 9.17 -5.69
N SER A 117 -4.90 8.56 -5.19
CA SER A 117 -6.17 8.45 -5.91
C SER A 117 -7.10 9.60 -5.54
N SER A 118 -7.97 10.00 -6.47
CA SER A 118 -9.05 10.94 -6.21
C SER A 118 -10.09 10.37 -5.22
N GLU A 119 -10.20 9.05 -5.14
CA GLU A 119 -11.05 8.33 -4.19
C GLU A 119 -10.30 8.09 -2.88
N GLY A 120 -10.97 8.28 -1.76
CA GLY A 120 -10.37 8.14 -0.44
C GLY A 120 -11.31 7.57 0.59
N LEU A 121 -10.80 7.37 1.79
CA LEU A 121 -11.54 6.92 2.96
C LEU A 121 -11.97 8.13 3.79
N LYS A 122 -13.13 8.05 4.41
CA LYS A 122 -13.64 9.05 5.36
C LYS A 122 -13.28 8.69 6.79
N GLN A 123 -13.21 7.38 7.10
CA GLN A 123 -12.89 6.89 8.42
C GLN A 123 -11.38 6.82 8.63
N SER A 124 -10.97 6.91 9.90
CA SER A 124 -9.58 6.66 10.33
C SER A 124 -9.24 5.18 10.22
N MET A 125 -7.96 4.86 10.46
CA MET A 125 -7.47 3.49 10.50
C MET A 125 -7.90 2.74 11.78
N GLY A 126 -8.52 3.43 12.74
CA GLY A 126 -9.01 2.86 14.00
C GLY A 126 -7.96 2.83 15.11
N THR A 127 -8.45 2.62 16.34
CA THR A 127 -7.62 2.69 17.56
C THR A 127 -6.59 1.56 17.69
N ASN A 128 -6.81 0.44 16.97
CA ASN A 128 -5.92 -0.73 17.03
C ASN A 128 -4.87 -0.75 15.90
N PHE A 129 -4.80 0.30 15.11
CA PHE A 129 -3.92 0.34 13.93
C PHE A 129 -2.44 0.15 14.30
N GLY A 130 -1.99 0.77 15.38
CA GLY A 130 -0.61 0.64 15.84
C GLY A 130 -0.20 -0.81 16.19
N ASN A 131 -1.12 -1.60 16.72
CA ASN A 131 -0.89 -3.03 16.97
C ASN A 131 -0.91 -3.82 15.66
N CYS A 132 -1.85 -3.51 14.78
CA CYS A 132 -2.01 -4.24 13.50
C CYS A 132 -0.82 -4.07 12.56
N ILE A 133 -0.20 -2.87 12.49
CA ILE A 133 0.97 -2.64 11.63
C ILE A 133 2.25 -3.28 12.15
N THR A 134 2.28 -3.69 13.42
CA THR A 134 3.48 -4.24 14.05
C THR A 134 3.95 -5.50 13.31
N PHE A 135 5.19 -5.45 12.85
CA PHE A 135 5.83 -6.54 12.13
C PHE A 135 7.35 -6.33 12.14
N ARG A 136 8.11 -7.32 12.60
CA ARG A 136 9.56 -7.23 12.76
C ARG A 136 9.92 -5.98 13.60
N ASP A 137 10.74 -5.08 13.07
CA ASP A 137 11.14 -3.82 13.72
C ASP A 137 10.13 -2.68 13.59
N VAL A 138 9.02 -2.90 12.88
CA VAL A 138 7.92 -1.93 12.76
C VAL A 138 6.96 -2.07 13.93
N ASN A 139 6.69 -0.97 14.60
CA ASN A 139 5.71 -0.89 15.69
C ASN A 139 5.02 0.49 15.68
N ALA A 140 4.17 0.73 16.66
CA ALA A 140 3.40 1.97 16.75
C ALA A 140 4.25 3.25 16.79
N SER A 141 5.56 3.17 17.06
CA SER A 141 6.44 4.35 17.07
C SER A 141 6.56 5.05 15.72
N VAL A 142 6.30 4.34 14.62
CA VAL A 142 6.30 4.94 13.28
C VAL A 142 5.12 5.91 13.09
N LEU A 143 4.13 5.87 13.97
CA LEU A 143 2.93 6.72 13.96
C LEU A 143 3.02 7.90 14.94
N LYS A 144 4.15 8.11 15.58
CA LYS A 144 4.32 9.09 16.68
C LYS A 144 3.95 10.53 16.29
N ASP A 145 4.08 10.89 15.02
CA ASP A 145 3.81 12.23 14.51
C ASP A 145 2.35 12.40 14.03
N PHE A 146 1.53 11.36 14.18
CA PHE A 146 0.14 11.32 13.76
C PHE A 146 -0.81 11.13 14.94
N SER A 147 -2.11 11.29 14.69
CA SER A 147 -3.13 10.97 15.68
C SER A 147 -3.14 9.47 15.99
N PRO A 148 -3.59 9.04 17.18
CA PRO A 148 -3.59 7.62 17.56
C PRO A 148 -4.37 6.72 16.61
N GLU A 149 -5.41 7.23 15.99
CA GLU A 149 -6.25 6.49 15.05
C GLU A 149 -5.80 6.59 13.59
N VAL A 150 -4.87 7.46 13.29
CA VAL A 150 -4.36 7.76 11.94
C VAL A 150 -5.50 8.02 10.95
N THR A 151 -5.74 9.28 10.63
CA THR A 151 -6.72 9.68 9.63
C THR A 151 -6.29 9.24 8.24
N TYR A 152 -7.23 9.27 7.28
CA TYR A 152 -6.89 8.98 5.88
C TYR A 152 -5.81 9.92 5.34
N ASP A 153 -5.88 11.21 5.64
CA ASP A 153 -4.86 12.17 5.23
C ASP A 153 -3.49 11.84 5.84
N GLU A 154 -3.47 11.44 7.11
CA GLU A 154 -2.25 11.02 7.78
C GLU A 154 -1.69 9.70 7.22
N LEU A 155 -2.55 8.77 6.79
CA LEU A 155 -2.13 7.56 6.09
C LEU A 155 -1.38 7.91 4.79
N ASN A 156 -1.88 8.86 4.02
CA ASN A 156 -1.21 9.33 2.81
C ASN A 156 0.14 9.99 3.14
N LYS A 157 0.22 10.79 4.19
CA LYS A 157 1.49 11.38 4.65
C LYS A 157 2.49 10.31 5.10
N LEU A 158 2.02 9.27 5.76
CA LEU A 158 2.85 8.12 6.12
C LEU A 158 3.44 7.44 4.87
N ALA A 159 2.62 7.23 3.84
CA ALA A 159 3.08 6.68 2.57
C ALA A 159 4.12 7.57 1.90
N ILE A 160 3.88 8.89 1.88
CA ILE A 160 4.81 9.87 1.32
C ILE A 160 6.15 9.84 2.05
N ASN A 161 6.15 9.76 3.37
CA ASN A 161 7.37 9.76 4.19
C ASN A 161 8.36 8.63 3.81
N TYR A 162 7.87 7.53 3.28
CA TYR A 162 8.68 6.36 2.92
C TYR A 162 8.78 6.15 1.40
N SER A 163 8.32 7.11 0.60
CA SER A 163 8.39 7.06 -0.86
C SER A 163 9.54 7.88 -1.41
N ASP A 164 10.00 7.53 -2.60
CA ASP A 164 11.04 8.26 -3.34
C ASP A 164 10.43 9.30 -4.29
N GLY A 165 9.15 9.18 -4.61
CA GLY A 165 8.40 10.12 -5.43
C GLY A 165 6.90 10.04 -5.17
N LEU A 166 6.19 11.11 -5.51
CA LEU A 166 4.74 11.24 -5.34
C LEU A 166 4.10 11.71 -6.64
N THR A 167 2.97 11.13 -7.00
CA THR A 167 2.08 11.71 -8.01
C THR A 167 0.73 12.06 -7.39
N VAL A 168 0.17 13.20 -7.77
CA VAL A 168 -1.13 13.68 -7.28
C VAL A 168 -2.06 14.01 -8.44
N PRO A 169 -3.38 13.79 -8.28
CA PRO A 169 -4.36 14.21 -9.27
C PRO A 169 -4.41 15.74 -9.41
N ASP A 170 -4.86 16.20 -10.57
CA ASP A 170 -5.05 17.62 -10.86
C ASP A 170 -6.31 18.16 -10.18
N THR A 171 -6.18 18.42 -8.88
CA THR A 171 -7.24 19.12 -8.13
C THR A 171 -6.61 19.89 -6.97
N ASP A 172 -7.15 21.06 -6.66
CA ASP A 172 -6.72 21.90 -5.52
C ASP A 172 -6.69 21.14 -4.20
N LYS A 173 -7.54 20.11 -4.08
CA LYS A 173 -7.64 19.25 -2.91
C LYS A 173 -6.32 18.56 -2.54
N PHE A 174 -5.46 18.27 -3.52
CA PHE A 174 -4.21 17.55 -3.30
C PHE A 174 -2.99 18.44 -3.15
N GLN A 175 -3.15 19.76 -3.28
CA GLN A 175 -2.05 20.72 -3.18
C GLN A 175 -1.30 20.59 -1.84
N ALA A 176 -2.01 20.40 -0.74
CA ALA A 176 -1.40 20.24 0.58
C ALA A 176 -0.47 19.02 0.67
N PHE A 177 -0.79 17.93 -0.04
CA PHE A 177 0.08 16.75 -0.09
C PHE A 177 1.32 16.98 -0.94
N ALA A 178 1.18 17.69 -2.07
CA ALA A 178 2.32 18.09 -2.88
C ALA A 178 3.29 18.96 -2.07
N GLU A 179 2.78 19.95 -1.36
CA GLU A 179 3.58 20.83 -0.49
C GLU A 179 4.25 20.03 0.65
N TYR A 180 3.53 19.08 1.25
CA TYR A 180 4.09 18.20 2.28
C TYR A 180 5.26 17.38 1.75
N ALA A 181 5.10 16.76 0.57
CA ALA A 181 6.18 15.99 -0.05
C ALA A 181 7.39 16.88 -0.40
N GLN A 182 7.16 18.07 -0.94
CA GLN A 182 8.21 19.04 -1.25
C GLN A 182 8.97 19.47 0.02
N SER A 183 8.27 19.66 1.13
CA SER A 183 8.90 19.96 2.43
C SER A 183 9.82 18.85 2.93
N LYS A 184 9.59 17.61 2.51
CA LYS A 184 10.41 16.42 2.77
C LYS A 184 11.45 16.16 1.69
N GLN A 185 11.59 17.04 0.72
CA GLN A 185 12.49 16.91 -0.45
C GLN A 185 12.16 15.68 -1.31
N ILE A 186 10.88 15.31 -1.37
CA ILE A 186 10.39 14.21 -2.20
C ILE A 186 9.87 14.81 -3.51
N PRO A 187 10.36 14.37 -4.68
CA PRO A 187 9.88 14.84 -5.98
C PRO A 187 8.37 14.58 -6.14
N VAL A 188 7.68 15.55 -6.72
CA VAL A 188 6.24 15.48 -6.98
C VAL A 188 5.97 15.69 -8.46
N LEU A 189 5.14 14.82 -9.04
CA LEU A 189 4.55 14.99 -10.35
C LEU A 189 3.06 15.30 -10.17
N GLU A 190 2.68 16.52 -10.53
CA GLU A 190 1.31 17.01 -10.43
C GLU A 190 0.56 16.82 -11.75
N ASN A 191 -0.77 16.85 -11.67
CA ASN A 191 -1.65 16.85 -12.84
C ASN A 191 -1.53 15.58 -13.71
N VAL A 192 -1.25 14.46 -13.10
CA VAL A 192 -1.08 13.19 -13.83
C VAL A 192 -2.42 12.65 -14.26
N SER A 193 -2.58 12.43 -15.56
CA SER A 193 -3.72 11.71 -16.14
C SER A 193 -3.26 10.41 -16.82
N ALA A 194 -4.21 9.54 -17.12
CA ALA A 194 -3.91 8.30 -17.86
C ALA A 194 -3.35 8.58 -19.28
N ALA A 195 -3.51 9.81 -19.77
CA ALA A 195 -2.97 10.23 -21.08
C ALA A 195 -1.48 10.63 -21.01
N ASP A 196 -0.94 10.84 -19.80
CA ASP A 196 0.43 11.32 -19.60
C ASP A 196 1.42 10.19 -19.34
N ALA A 197 1.27 9.09 -20.08
CA ALA A 197 2.10 7.88 -19.89
C ALA A 197 3.61 8.15 -20.01
N ASP A 198 4.01 9.15 -20.78
CA ASP A 198 5.42 9.53 -20.97
C ASP A 198 5.97 10.36 -19.81
N ALA A 199 5.13 10.78 -18.86
CA ALA A 199 5.53 11.56 -17.69
C ALA A 199 6.00 10.70 -16.51
N PHE A 200 5.84 9.37 -16.60
CA PHE A 200 6.23 8.41 -15.58
C PHE A 200 7.65 7.87 -15.73
#